data_ae6b459980cb1178047ea519d2a588c1
#
_entry.id   ae6b459980cb1178047ea519d2a588c1
#
_cell.length_a   1.000
_cell.length_b   1.000
_cell.length_c   1.000
_cell.angle_alpha   90.00
_cell.angle_beta   90.00
_cell.angle_gamma   90.00
#
_symmetry.space_group_name_H-M   'P 1'
#
loop_
_entity.id
_entity.type
_entity.pdbx_description
1 polymer ?
#
loop_
_entity_poly.entity_id
_entity_poly.type
_entity_poly.pdbx_seq_one_letter_code
_entity_poly.pdbx_strand_id
1 'polypeptide(L)'
;MKLRTIAQRNILIAIFSLFAVFAWGQGKINVVFDRTTHDFGTIEEDEGVQTIVFSFVNLSDAPIFIKDIQSSCGCTTPQYSRNEVSPNTIGKIKVGYNPLGRPGEIRKSITVKFGNNKETRTVVLYLRGNTLNREDNDTDKFSYTDGNVALRTALIDMGTVLKGNTARKTIEIYNPTDKRIKVDFASVPNNIDIRIDGESSIEPHSSVYVSIDYKTSDRDRAGIYSYKIPIKVNRKNASAIEIKATVNDDFTHITTQEFARKPQIWLIPPYLNMGTLKKGKKYSFKTKIENRGSSPLTIENIVAPEAPFISFGKFKKNIVNASESVELEIVVNTQLLDTGKYETYCKVFGNDCESPVTDLYLEFAVE
;
A
#
# COMPACT_ATOMS: atom_id res chain seq x y z
N MET A 1 -35.63 -3.95 67.07
CA MET A 1 -35.29 -4.93 66.02
C MET A 1 -35.78 -4.48 64.58
N LYS A 2 -35.94 -3.17 64.31
CA LYS A 2 -36.42 -2.66 63.01
C LYS A 2 -35.42 -1.78 62.24
N LEU A 3 -34.28 -1.42 62.80
CA LEU A 3 -33.28 -0.53 62.18
C LEU A 3 -32.17 -1.26 61.41
N ARG A 4 -31.96 -2.58 61.63
CA ARG A 4 -30.93 -3.36 60.92
C ARG A 4 -31.32 -3.82 59.50
N THR A 5 -32.64 -3.91 59.24
CA THR A 5 -33.18 -4.42 57.94
C THR A 5 -33.15 -3.38 56.83
N ILE A 6 -33.18 -2.06 57.17
CA ILE A 6 -33.18 -0.96 56.17
C ILE A 6 -31.77 -0.73 55.65
N ALA A 7 -30.75 -0.80 56.52
CA ALA A 7 -29.37 -0.57 56.12
C ALA A 7 -28.84 -1.70 55.18
N GLN A 8 -29.20 -2.96 55.43
CA GLN A 8 -28.82 -4.07 54.57
C GLN A 8 -29.51 -4.06 53.18
N ARG A 9 -30.75 -3.54 53.08
CA ARG A 9 -31.47 -3.41 51.82
C ARG A 9 -30.90 -2.29 50.94
N ASN A 10 -30.43 -1.21 51.55
CA ASN A 10 -29.85 -0.09 50.83
C ASN A 10 -28.41 -0.39 50.35
N ILE A 11 -27.66 -1.23 51.09
CA ILE A 11 -26.33 -1.72 50.65
C ILE A 11 -26.45 -2.68 49.48
N LEU A 12 -27.43 -3.58 49.46
CA LEU A 12 -27.70 -4.49 48.33
C LEU A 12 -28.11 -3.73 47.05
N ILE A 13 -28.93 -2.66 47.18
CA ILE A 13 -29.33 -1.83 46.05
C ILE A 13 -28.13 -0.99 45.51
N ALA A 14 -27.25 -0.48 46.39
CA ALA A 14 -26.05 0.22 45.98
C ALA A 14 -25.01 -0.66 45.29
N ILE A 15 -24.88 -1.93 45.69
CA ILE A 15 -23.97 -2.90 45.04
C ILE A 15 -24.54 -3.33 43.66
N PHE A 16 -25.88 -3.45 43.54
CA PHE A 16 -26.51 -3.79 42.25
C PHE A 16 -26.50 -2.63 41.26
N SER A 17 -26.54 -1.36 41.73
CA SER A 17 -26.40 -0.20 40.85
C SER A 17 -24.97 0.08 40.37
N LEU A 18 -23.94 -0.41 41.11
CA LEU A 18 -22.54 -0.27 40.68
C LEU A 18 -22.16 -1.29 39.57
N PHE A 19 -22.88 -2.41 39.46
CA PHE A 19 -22.68 -3.37 38.37
C PHE A 19 -23.43 -3.06 37.07
N ALA A 20 -24.38 -2.11 37.09
CA ALA A 20 -25.18 -1.72 35.93
C ALA A 20 -24.48 -0.72 34.99
N VAL A 21 -23.32 -0.16 35.35
CA VAL A 21 -22.64 0.90 34.55
C VAL A 21 -21.61 0.32 33.57
N PHE A 22 -21.31 -0.99 33.63
CA PHE A 22 -20.32 -1.61 32.71
C PHE A 22 -20.94 -2.31 31.48
N ALA A 23 -22.21 -2.13 31.17
CA ALA A 23 -22.88 -2.85 30.10
C ALA A 23 -23.21 -2.01 28.84
N TRP A 24 -22.72 -0.79 28.72
CA TRP A 24 -23.01 0.04 27.56
C TRP A 24 -21.73 0.40 26.81
N GLY A 25 -21.43 -0.35 25.78
CA GLY A 25 -20.33 -0.07 24.88
C GLY A 25 -19.80 -1.30 24.14
N GLN A 26 -20.60 -2.34 23.93
CA GLN A 26 -20.10 -3.55 23.32
C GLN A 26 -20.86 -3.90 22.05
N GLY A 27 -20.19 -3.81 20.92
CA GLY A 27 -20.56 -4.63 19.80
C GLY A 27 -20.55 -4.03 18.41
N LYS A 28 -20.42 -2.71 18.25
CA LYS A 28 -20.47 -2.15 16.90
C LYS A 28 -19.17 -2.43 16.14
N ILE A 29 -19.27 -3.16 15.01
CA ILE A 29 -18.12 -3.40 14.15
C ILE A 29 -17.69 -2.09 13.50
N ASN A 30 -16.47 -1.66 13.79
CA ASN A 30 -15.83 -0.51 13.18
C ASN A 30 -14.53 -0.95 12.49
N VAL A 31 -14.49 -0.87 11.17
CA VAL A 31 -13.32 -1.17 10.34
C VAL A 31 -13.04 -0.01 9.43
N VAL A 32 -11.76 0.33 9.28
CA VAL A 32 -11.28 1.36 8.37
C VAL A 32 -10.27 0.72 7.45
N PHE A 33 -10.46 0.90 6.14
CA PHE A 33 -9.56 0.40 5.11
C PHE A 33 -8.56 1.49 4.72
N ASP A 34 -7.36 1.07 4.27
CA ASP A 34 -6.36 1.94 3.63
C ASP A 34 -6.95 2.63 2.38
N ARG A 35 -7.70 1.84 1.63
CA ARG A 35 -8.46 2.26 0.45
C ARG A 35 -9.62 1.31 0.24
N THR A 36 -10.70 1.79 -0.31
CA THR A 36 -11.84 0.96 -0.74
C THR A 36 -11.90 0.79 -2.26
N THR A 37 -11.03 1.49 -2.99
CA THR A 37 -10.91 1.40 -4.45
C THR A 37 -9.46 1.26 -4.83
N HIS A 38 -9.18 0.33 -5.76
CA HIS A 38 -7.88 0.23 -6.42
C HIS A 38 -8.08 0.39 -7.92
N ASP A 39 -7.25 1.25 -8.53
CA ASP A 39 -7.21 1.45 -9.97
C ASP A 39 -5.92 0.82 -10.52
N PHE A 40 -6.06 -0.16 -11.40
CA PHE A 40 -4.94 -0.79 -12.10
C PHE A 40 -4.38 0.09 -13.23
N GLY A 41 -5.05 1.22 -13.54
CA GLY A 41 -4.75 1.97 -14.74
C GLY A 41 -5.08 1.15 -15.99
N THR A 42 -4.19 1.17 -16.96
CA THR A 42 -4.30 0.35 -18.17
C THR A 42 -3.38 -0.86 -18.02
N ILE A 43 -3.93 -2.06 -18.16
CA ILE A 43 -3.22 -3.34 -18.10
C ILE A 43 -3.49 -4.13 -19.37
N GLU A 44 -2.61 -5.06 -19.72
CA GLU A 44 -2.80 -5.93 -20.88
C GLU A 44 -3.47 -7.24 -20.49
N GLU A 45 -4.18 -7.81 -21.45
CA GLU A 45 -4.90 -9.07 -21.27
C GLU A 45 -3.96 -10.24 -20.91
N ASP A 46 -2.72 -10.21 -21.39
CA ASP A 46 -1.71 -11.25 -21.20
C ASP A 46 -0.69 -10.97 -20.09
N GLU A 47 -0.83 -9.87 -19.34
CA GLU A 47 0.04 -9.57 -18.17
C GLU A 47 -0.12 -10.53 -17.00
N GLY A 48 -1.04 -11.48 -17.11
CA GLY A 48 -1.33 -12.43 -16.03
C GLY A 48 -2.16 -11.84 -14.90
N VAL A 49 -2.26 -12.57 -13.79
CA VAL A 49 -3.09 -12.17 -12.65
C VAL A 49 -2.49 -10.97 -11.93
N GLN A 50 -3.18 -9.84 -11.99
CA GLN A 50 -2.83 -8.65 -11.22
C GLN A 50 -3.27 -8.80 -9.76
N THR A 51 -2.39 -8.49 -8.82
CA THR A 51 -2.65 -8.71 -7.39
C THR A 51 -2.56 -7.41 -6.60
N ILE A 52 -3.55 -7.16 -5.75
CA ILE A 52 -3.58 -6.06 -4.78
C ILE A 52 -3.91 -6.57 -3.38
N VAL A 53 -3.39 -5.89 -2.36
CA VAL A 53 -3.74 -6.11 -0.97
C VAL A 53 -4.51 -4.91 -0.46
N PHE A 54 -5.74 -5.13 0.01
CA PHE A 54 -6.49 -4.19 0.83
C PHE A 54 -6.20 -4.48 2.29
N SER A 55 -5.76 -3.48 3.02
CA SER A 55 -5.54 -3.61 4.46
C SER A 55 -6.62 -2.84 5.22
N PHE A 56 -7.00 -3.34 6.39
CA PHE A 56 -7.97 -2.67 7.25
C PHE A 56 -7.54 -2.74 8.72
N VAL A 57 -7.96 -1.76 9.49
CA VAL A 57 -7.79 -1.75 10.95
C VAL A 57 -9.12 -2.08 11.61
N ASN A 58 -9.09 -2.98 12.59
CA ASN A 58 -10.23 -3.21 13.47
C ASN A 58 -10.25 -2.14 14.57
N LEU A 59 -11.12 -1.16 14.44
CA LEU A 59 -11.36 -0.11 15.45
C LEU A 59 -12.53 -0.44 16.38
N SER A 60 -13.02 -1.69 16.36
CA SER A 60 -14.03 -2.16 17.32
C SER A 60 -13.41 -2.44 18.68
N ASP A 61 -14.24 -2.46 19.72
CA ASP A 61 -13.82 -2.81 21.09
C ASP A 61 -13.60 -4.34 21.28
N ALA A 62 -13.96 -5.16 20.28
CA ALA A 62 -13.89 -6.62 20.31
C ALA A 62 -13.22 -7.17 19.05
N PRO A 63 -12.68 -8.40 19.12
CA PRO A 63 -12.19 -9.10 17.93
C PRO A 63 -13.30 -9.27 16.89
N ILE A 64 -12.93 -9.17 15.62
CA ILE A 64 -13.78 -9.40 14.46
C ILE A 64 -13.17 -10.46 13.56
N PHE A 65 -13.97 -11.08 12.73
CA PHE A 65 -13.51 -12.00 11.70
C PHE A 65 -14.23 -11.73 10.37
N ILE A 66 -13.62 -12.12 9.28
CA ILE A 66 -14.25 -12.06 7.96
C ILE A 66 -15.13 -13.30 7.83
N LYS A 67 -16.45 -13.09 7.84
CA LYS A 67 -17.44 -14.16 7.69
C LYS A 67 -17.49 -14.69 6.28
N ASP A 68 -17.46 -13.78 5.32
CA ASP A 68 -17.60 -14.08 3.90
C ASP A 68 -17.01 -12.97 3.02
N ILE A 69 -16.51 -13.37 1.86
CA ILE A 69 -16.12 -12.44 0.80
C ILE A 69 -16.68 -12.95 -0.52
N GLN A 70 -17.43 -12.10 -1.21
CA GLN A 70 -17.99 -12.38 -2.52
C GLN A 70 -17.47 -11.40 -3.55
N SER A 71 -16.95 -11.91 -4.66
CA SER A 71 -16.57 -11.12 -5.83
C SER A 71 -17.70 -11.06 -6.85
N SER A 72 -17.80 -9.94 -7.59
CA SER A 72 -18.82 -9.75 -8.63
C SER A 72 -18.59 -10.61 -9.87
N CYS A 73 -17.44 -11.29 -10.00
CA CYS A 73 -17.11 -12.22 -11.09
C CYS A 73 -16.10 -13.29 -10.67
N GLY A 74 -16.05 -14.39 -11.39
CA GLY A 74 -15.02 -15.43 -11.23
C GLY A 74 -13.59 -14.99 -11.65
N CYS A 75 -13.44 -13.81 -12.25
CA CYS A 75 -12.18 -13.21 -12.63
C CYS A 75 -11.43 -12.56 -11.44
N THR A 76 -12.09 -12.44 -10.29
CA THR A 76 -11.57 -11.81 -9.08
C THR A 76 -11.53 -12.84 -7.96
N THR A 77 -10.35 -13.14 -7.46
CA THR A 77 -10.12 -14.18 -6.46
C THR A 77 -9.61 -13.58 -5.15
N PRO A 78 -10.46 -13.38 -4.15
CA PRO A 78 -10.04 -12.90 -2.84
C PRO A 78 -9.42 -14.02 -2.02
N GLN A 79 -8.32 -13.71 -1.31
CA GLN A 79 -7.64 -14.55 -0.34
C GLN A 79 -7.56 -13.81 0.98
N TYR A 80 -7.94 -14.42 2.08
CA TYR A 80 -7.97 -13.79 3.39
C TYR A 80 -7.84 -14.83 4.52
N SER A 81 -7.37 -14.36 5.68
CA SER A 81 -7.38 -15.16 6.89
C SER A 81 -8.80 -15.22 7.50
N ARG A 82 -9.20 -16.41 7.95
CA ARG A 82 -10.42 -16.59 8.74
C ARG A 82 -10.19 -16.40 10.24
N ASN A 83 -8.95 -16.15 10.64
CA ASN A 83 -8.62 -15.86 12.03
C ASN A 83 -9.23 -14.54 12.48
N GLU A 84 -9.43 -14.44 13.79
CA GLU A 84 -9.88 -13.20 14.40
C GLU A 84 -8.84 -12.09 14.26
N VAL A 85 -9.30 -10.88 13.98
CA VAL A 85 -8.52 -9.64 13.99
C VAL A 85 -8.84 -8.91 15.29
N SER A 86 -7.88 -8.85 16.18
CA SER A 86 -8.04 -8.21 17.48
C SER A 86 -8.26 -6.69 17.36
N PRO A 87 -8.84 -6.02 18.38
CA PRO A 87 -8.93 -4.57 18.42
C PRO A 87 -7.59 -3.88 18.17
N ASN A 88 -7.63 -2.79 17.39
CA ASN A 88 -6.46 -2.00 17.02
C ASN A 88 -5.35 -2.79 16.29
N THR A 89 -5.71 -3.86 15.58
CA THR A 89 -4.79 -4.62 14.74
C THR A 89 -5.21 -4.57 13.26
N ILE A 90 -4.25 -4.87 12.38
CA ILE A 90 -4.44 -4.82 10.93
C ILE A 90 -4.81 -6.21 10.40
N GLY A 91 -5.89 -6.24 9.60
CA GLY A 91 -6.23 -7.39 8.76
C GLY A 91 -5.92 -7.09 7.29
N LYS A 92 -5.71 -8.15 6.49
CA LYS A 92 -5.36 -8.03 5.07
C LYS A 92 -6.25 -8.94 4.21
N ILE A 93 -6.63 -8.42 3.04
CA ILE A 93 -7.36 -9.15 2.01
C ILE A 93 -6.57 -9.02 0.72
N LYS A 94 -5.98 -10.13 0.26
CA LYS A 94 -5.29 -10.18 -1.03
C LYS A 94 -6.30 -10.48 -2.11
N VAL A 95 -6.30 -9.71 -3.19
CA VAL A 95 -7.24 -9.87 -4.30
C VAL A 95 -6.47 -10.03 -5.60
N GLY A 96 -6.72 -11.11 -6.31
CA GLY A 96 -6.21 -11.34 -7.67
C GLY A 96 -7.28 -10.99 -8.70
N TYR A 97 -6.93 -10.26 -9.75
CA TYR A 97 -7.75 -10.02 -10.93
C TYR A 97 -7.06 -10.63 -12.15
N ASN A 98 -7.78 -11.50 -12.87
CA ASN A 98 -7.30 -12.09 -14.13
C ASN A 98 -7.90 -11.33 -15.31
N PRO A 99 -7.08 -10.57 -16.09
CA PRO A 99 -7.55 -9.82 -17.25
C PRO A 99 -7.79 -10.68 -18.49
N LEU A 100 -7.28 -11.91 -18.55
CA LEU A 100 -7.31 -12.77 -19.73
C LEU A 100 -8.74 -13.00 -20.26
N GLY A 101 -8.99 -12.69 -21.54
CA GLY A 101 -10.28 -12.76 -22.18
C GLY A 101 -11.28 -11.70 -21.72
N ARG A 102 -10.79 -10.54 -21.20
CA ARG A 102 -11.64 -9.49 -20.62
C ARG A 102 -11.19 -8.08 -20.99
N PRO A 103 -11.08 -7.78 -22.30
CA PRO A 103 -10.73 -6.43 -22.72
C PRO A 103 -11.81 -5.41 -22.33
N GLY A 104 -11.41 -4.16 -22.23
CA GLY A 104 -12.27 -3.03 -21.88
C GLY A 104 -12.23 -2.67 -20.39
N GLU A 105 -13.21 -1.89 -19.98
CA GLU A 105 -13.22 -1.27 -18.64
C GLU A 105 -13.34 -2.29 -17.51
N ILE A 106 -12.45 -2.15 -16.52
CA ILE A 106 -12.48 -2.94 -15.29
C ILE A 106 -13.40 -2.23 -14.29
N ARG A 107 -14.54 -2.84 -14.00
CA ARG A 107 -15.47 -2.44 -12.93
C ARG A 107 -15.87 -3.68 -12.13
N LYS A 108 -15.11 -3.99 -11.10
CA LYS A 108 -15.39 -5.15 -10.24
C LYS A 108 -15.60 -4.71 -8.81
N SER A 109 -16.49 -5.40 -8.11
CA SER A 109 -16.74 -5.19 -6.69
C SER A 109 -16.48 -6.46 -5.90
N ILE A 110 -16.04 -6.28 -4.66
CA ILE A 110 -15.76 -7.34 -3.70
C ILE A 110 -16.50 -6.97 -2.42
N THR A 111 -17.51 -7.75 -2.09
CA THR A 111 -18.31 -7.55 -0.89
C THR A 111 -17.69 -8.33 0.26
N VAL A 112 -17.19 -7.62 1.28
CA VAL A 112 -16.59 -8.17 2.48
C VAL A 112 -17.58 -8.09 3.63
N LYS A 113 -17.91 -9.24 4.22
CA LYS A 113 -18.81 -9.32 5.37
C LYS A 113 -18.01 -9.64 6.63
N PHE A 114 -17.87 -8.66 7.48
CA PHE A 114 -17.29 -8.80 8.81
C PHE A 114 -18.33 -9.32 9.82
N GLY A 115 -17.87 -9.99 10.86
CA GLY A 115 -18.70 -10.43 11.95
C GLY A 115 -17.96 -10.45 13.27
N ASN A 116 -18.74 -10.35 14.34
CA ASN A 116 -18.39 -10.74 15.70
C ASN A 116 -19.55 -11.55 16.29
N ASN A 117 -19.53 -11.83 17.60
CA ASN A 117 -20.57 -12.64 18.26
C ASN A 117 -21.94 -11.94 18.32
N LYS A 118 -22.05 -10.66 17.96
CA LYS A 118 -23.27 -9.84 18.14
C LYS A 118 -23.83 -9.31 16.85
N GLU A 119 -22.97 -8.89 15.89
CA GLU A 119 -23.43 -8.22 14.66
C GLU A 119 -22.59 -8.57 13.43
N THR A 120 -23.04 -8.04 12.30
CA THR A 120 -22.31 -8.10 11.04
C THR A 120 -22.26 -6.71 10.39
N ARG A 121 -21.15 -6.43 9.72
CA ARG A 121 -20.97 -5.24 8.88
C ARG A 121 -20.47 -5.64 7.51
N THR A 122 -21.01 -5.00 6.47
CA THR A 122 -20.59 -5.21 5.09
C THR A 122 -19.85 -3.98 4.58
N VAL A 123 -18.71 -4.22 3.92
CA VAL A 123 -17.93 -3.20 3.20
C VAL A 123 -17.76 -3.68 1.77
N VAL A 124 -17.85 -2.76 0.80
CA VAL A 124 -17.63 -3.06 -0.61
C VAL A 124 -16.33 -2.42 -1.07
N LEU A 125 -15.44 -3.23 -1.65
CA LEU A 125 -14.21 -2.80 -2.27
C LEU A 125 -14.38 -2.81 -3.78
N TYR A 126 -13.66 -1.93 -4.48
CA TYR A 126 -13.77 -1.78 -5.93
C TYR A 126 -12.42 -1.92 -6.62
N LEU A 127 -12.43 -2.60 -7.76
CA LEU A 127 -11.32 -2.62 -8.71
C LEU A 127 -11.76 -1.86 -9.97
N ARG A 128 -10.89 -0.96 -10.42
CA ARG A 128 -11.07 -0.16 -11.63
C ARG A 128 -9.84 -0.27 -12.51
N GLY A 129 -9.97 0.20 -13.75
CA GLY A 129 -8.90 0.23 -14.74
C GLY A 129 -9.45 -0.05 -16.13
N ASN A 130 -8.57 -0.34 -17.06
CA ASN A 130 -8.90 -0.77 -18.42
C ASN A 130 -7.99 -1.91 -18.86
N THR A 131 -8.55 -2.98 -19.42
CA THR A 131 -7.79 -4.08 -20.03
C THR A 131 -7.73 -3.86 -21.53
N LEU A 132 -6.52 -3.76 -22.07
CA LEU A 132 -6.31 -3.70 -23.52
C LEU A 132 -6.42 -5.09 -24.15
N ASN A 133 -7.09 -5.15 -25.29
CA ASN A 133 -7.12 -6.36 -26.11
C ASN A 133 -5.79 -6.52 -26.85
N ARG A 134 -5.30 -7.73 -26.96
CA ARG A 134 -4.10 -8.06 -27.73
C ARG A 134 -4.23 -7.77 -29.23
N GLU A 135 -5.46 -7.65 -29.75
CA GLU A 135 -5.75 -7.41 -31.16
C GLU A 135 -6.06 -5.95 -31.53
N ASP A 136 -6.04 -5.01 -30.53
CA ASP A 136 -6.33 -3.61 -30.78
C ASP A 136 -5.21 -2.96 -31.62
N ASN A 137 -5.61 -2.16 -32.61
CA ASN A 137 -4.75 -1.44 -33.53
C ASN A 137 -3.64 -0.68 -32.79
N ASP A 138 -2.43 -0.67 -33.37
CA ASP A 138 -1.22 -0.09 -32.77
C ASP A 138 -1.39 1.35 -32.23
N THR A 139 -2.32 2.14 -32.76
CA THR A 139 -2.57 3.52 -32.33
C THR A 139 -3.30 3.64 -30.99
N ASP A 140 -4.19 2.70 -30.64
CA ASP A 140 -4.95 2.73 -29.38
C ASP A 140 -4.17 2.09 -28.24
N LYS A 141 -3.14 1.32 -28.58
CA LYS A 141 -2.23 0.62 -27.68
C LYS A 141 -1.29 1.59 -26.91
N PHE A 142 -0.99 2.73 -27.50
CA PHE A 142 -0.04 3.70 -26.97
C PHE A 142 -0.74 4.94 -26.41
N SER A 143 -1.14 4.87 -25.15
CA SER A 143 -1.88 5.94 -24.48
C SER A 143 -1.01 7.13 -24.03
N TYR A 144 0.31 6.93 -23.95
CA TYR A 144 1.26 7.99 -23.55
C TYR A 144 2.13 8.38 -24.72
N THR A 145 1.94 9.58 -25.26
CA THR A 145 2.72 10.11 -26.38
C THR A 145 3.06 11.59 -26.17
N ASP A 146 4.24 12.00 -26.63
CA ASP A 146 4.64 13.39 -26.76
C ASP A 146 4.74 13.85 -28.24
N GLY A 147 4.27 13.02 -29.15
CA GLY A 147 4.36 13.25 -30.60
C GLY A 147 5.67 12.80 -31.25
N ASN A 148 6.70 12.42 -30.46
CA ASN A 148 7.98 11.91 -30.98
C ASN A 148 8.14 10.42 -30.74
N VAL A 149 7.66 9.93 -29.59
CA VAL A 149 7.57 8.53 -29.23
C VAL A 149 6.26 8.27 -28.53
N ALA A 150 5.78 7.05 -28.60
CA ALA A 150 4.59 6.62 -27.90
C ALA A 150 4.89 5.36 -27.08
N LEU A 151 4.28 5.28 -25.90
CA LEU A 151 4.44 4.23 -24.90
C LEU A 151 3.06 3.76 -24.45
N ARG A 152 2.94 2.52 -24.02
CA ARG A 152 1.70 2.01 -23.36
C ARG A 152 1.46 2.73 -22.03
N THR A 153 2.52 2.93 -21.25
CA THR A 153 2.51 3.68 -20.00
C THR A 153 3.88 4.34 -19.77
N ALA A 154 3.88 5.48 -19.11
CA ALA A 154 5.11 6.11 -18.67
C ALA A 154 5.58 5.59 -17.28
N LEU A 155 4.70 4.93 -16.52
CA LEU A 155 5.02 4.33 -15.22
C LEU A 155 5.33 2.85 -15.37
N ILE A 156 6.56 2.48 -15.06
CA ILE A 156 7.05 1.10 -15.08
C ILE A 156 7.18 0.62 -13.63
N ASP A 157 6.18 -0.11 -13.16
CA ASP A 157 6.21 -0.67 -11.80
C ASP A 157 6.94 -2.02 -11.81
N MET A 158 8.11 -2.04 -11.17
CA MET A 158 8.92 -3.25 -11.00
C MET A 158 8.36 -4.18 -9.90
N GLY A 159 7.34 -3.74 -9.16
CA GLY A 159 6.78 -4.46 -8.04
C GLY A 159 7.70 -4.50 -6.82
N THR A 160 7.57 -5.58 -6.02
CA THR A 160 8.47 -5.82 -4.88
C THR A 160 9.71 -6.57 -5.34
N VAL A 161 10.87 -5.97 -5.10
CA VAL A 161 12.19 -6.53 -5.40
C VAL A 161 12.90 -6.81 -4.08
N LEU A 162 13.29 -8.06 -3.84
CA LEU A 162 14.03 -8.42 -2.65
C LEU A 162 15.49 -7.97 -2.79
N LYS A 163 16.14 -7.60 -1.68
CA LYS A 163 17.54 -7.22 -1.65
C LYS A 163 18.41 -8.32 -2.26
N GLY A 164 19.44 -7.93 -2.99
CA GLY A 164 20.33 -8.85 -3.72
C GLY A 164 19.76 -9.39 -5.04
N ASN A 165 18.50 -9.08 -5.38
CA ASN A 165 17.84 -9.61 -6.57
C ASN A 165 17.71 -8.56 -7.69
N THR A 166 17.32 -9.05 -8.86
CA THR A 166 17.05 -8.20 -10.05
C THR A 166 15.63 -8.46 -10.53
N ALA A 167 14.86 -7.40 -10.70
CA ALA A 167 13.59 -7.46 -11.41
C ALA A 167 13.77 -7.00 -12.85
N ARG A 168 13.05 -7.64 -13.77
CA ARG A 168 13.08 -7.29 -15.20
C ARG A 168 11.68 -6.98 -15.70
N LYS A 169 11.56 -5.91 -16.49
CA LYS A 169 10.38 -5.58 -17.30
C LYS A 169 10.81 -5.27 -18.72
N THR A 170 9.95 -5.58 -19.67
CA THR A 170 10.13 -5.19 -21.06
C THR A 170 9.02 -4.21 -21.41
N ILE A 171 9.38 -3.11 -22.05
CA ILE A 171 8.43 -2.12 -22.57
C ILE A 171 8.57 -2.03 -24.07
N GLU A 172 7.53 -1.54 -24.72
CA GLU A 172 7.51 -1.27 -26.15
C GLU A 172 7.51 0.23 -26.38
N ILE A 173 8.39 0.71 -27.26
CA ILE A 173 8.47 2.10 -27.70
C ILE A 173 8.09 2.14 -29.17
N TYR A 174 7.07 2.91 -29.49
CA TYR A 174 6.55 3.07 -30.83
C TYR A 174 6.95 4.44 -31.42
N ASN A 175 7.29 4.45 -32.70
CA ASN A 175 7.53 5.66 -33.48
C ASN A 175 6.24 6.07 -34.21
N PRO A 176 5.49 7.08 -33.71
CA PRO A 176 4.26 7.52 -34.38
C PRO A 176 4.50 8.45 -35.57
N THR A 177 5.77 8.77 -35.91
CA THR A 177 6.12 9.75 -36.93
C THR A 177 6.39 9.12 -38.29
N ASP A 178 6.33 9.92 -39.36
CA ASP A 178 6.65 9.51 -40.73
C ASP A 178 8.16 9.48 -41.03
N LYS A 179 9.01 9.61 -40.00
CA LYS A 179 10.47 9.65 -40.13
C LYS A 179 11.12 8.64 -39.21
N ARG A 180 12.22 8.05 -39.66
CA ARG A 180 13.09 7.26 -38.81
C ARG A 180 13.57 8.09 -37.64
N ILE A 181 13.47 7.57 -36.41
CA ILE A 181 13.95 8.19 -35.20
C ILE A 181 15.02 7.33 -34.53
N LYS A 182 15.91 7.96 -33.76
CA LYS A 182 16.86 7.26 -32.90
C LYS A 182 16.50 7.52 -31.44
N VAL A 183 16.32 6.45 -30.66
CA VAL A 183 15.96 6.51 -29.25
C VAL A 183 17.18 6.20 -28.39
N ASP A 184 17.29 6.92 -27.26
CA ASP A 184 18.31 6.73 -26.23
C ASP A 184 17.77 7.15 -24.86
N PHE A 185 18.42 6.71 -23.77
CA PHE A 185 18.04 7.03 -22.40
C PHE A 185 19.13 7.87 -21.73
N ALA A 186 18.73 8.88 -20.96
CA ALA A 186 19.66 9.77 -20.26
C ALA A 186 19.57 9.60 -18.74
N SER A 187 20.68 9.87 -18.07
CA SER A 187 20.73 9.91 -16.60
C SER A 187 20.20 8.62 -15.94
N VAL A 188 20.52 7.48 -16.54
CA VAL A 188 20.13 6.15 -16.00
C VAL A 188 20.95 5.90 -14.73
N PRO A 189 20.31 5.61 -13.59
CA PRO A 189 20.98 5.26 -12.33
C PRO A 189 21.79 3.98 -12.45
N ASN A 190 22.85 3.83 -11.65
CA ASN A 190 23.76 2.67 -11.71
C ASN A 190 23.09 1.32 -11.36
N ASN A 191 21.98 1.37 -10.66
CA ASN A 191 21.18 0.19 -10.29
C ASN A 191 20.10 -0.15 -11.32
N ILE A 192 20.07 0.54 -12.45
CA ILE A 192 19.13 0.29 -13.54
C ILE A 192 19.93 0.07 -14.82
N ASP A 193 19.68 -1.04 -15.49
CA ASP A 193 20.18 -1.28 -16.86
C ASP A 193 19.01 -1.19 -17.83
N ILE A 194 19.19 -0.39 -18.89
CA ILE A 194 18.23 -0.28 -19.98
C ILE A 194 18.90 -0.73 -21.27
N ARG A 195 18.30 -1.69 -21.95
CA ARG A 195 18.80 -2.26 -23.21
C ARG A 195 17.71 -2.24 -24.24
N ILE A 196 18.00 -1.66 -25.39
CA ILE A 196 17.14 -1.73 -26.57
C ILE A 196 17.41 -3.06 -27.28
N ASP A 197 16.35 -3.84 -27.50
CA ASP A 197 16.45 -5.14 -28.14
C ASP A 197 16.54 -4.94 -29.68
N GLY A 198 17.76 -4.93 -30.19
CA GLY A 198 18.08 -4.64 -31.59
C GLY A 198 18.69 -3.27 -31.82
N GLU A 199 18.29 -2.59 -32.91
CA GLU A 199 18.79 -1.26 -33.23
C GLU A 199 18.04 -0.17 -32.45
N SER A 200 18.79 0.86 -32.05
CA SER A 200 18.20 2.05 -31.39
C SER A 200 17.48 3.01 -32.36
N SER A 201 17.46 2.65 -33.66
CA SER A 201 16.72 3.36 -34.70
C SER A 201 15.40 2.69 -34.97
N ILE A 202 14.31 3.45 -34.92
CA ILE A 202 12.94 2.95 -35.10
C ILE A 202 12.42 3.52 -36.43
N GLU A 203 12.02 2.65 -37.35
CA GLU A 203 11.40 3.06 -38.60
C GLU A 203 10.05 3.75 -38.39
N PRO A 204 9.53 4.53 -39.34
CA PRO A 204 8.20 5.07 -39.28
C PRO A 204 7.15 4.02 -38.96
N HIS A 205 6.22 4.35 -38.05
CA HIS A 205 5.09 3.50 -37.66
C HIS A 205 5.50 2.06 -37.22
N SER A 206 6.66 1.97 -36.56
CA SER A 206 7.24 0.72 -36.06
C SER A 206 7.62 0.80 -34.61
N SER A 207 7.83 -0.33 -33.96
CA SER A 207 8.19 -0.43 -32.55
C SER A 207 9.56 -1.07 -32.32
N VAL A 208 10.09 -0.83 -31.14
CA VAL A 208 11.24 -1.54 -30.58
C VAL A 208 10.93 -1.93 -29.14
N TYR A 209 11.41 -3.09 -28.73
CA TYR A 209 11.34 -3.52 -27.33
C TYR A 209 12.55 -3.06 -26.55
N VAL A 210 12.32 -2.73 -25.28
CA VAL A 210 13.34 -2.23 -24.36
C VAL A 210 13.25 -3.02 -23.07
N SER A 211 14.31 -3.74 -22.76
CA SER A 211 14.46 -4.50 -21.52
C SER A 211 15.02 -3.59 -20.43
N ILE A 212 14.37 -3.55 -19.27
CA ILE A 212 14.74 -2.76 -18.09
C ILE A 212 15.00 -3.72 -16.93
N ASP A 213 16.24 -3.71 -16.42
CA ASP A 213 16.65 -4.45 -15.23
C ASP A 213 16.82 -3.48 -14.07
N TYR A 214 16.04 -3.67 -13.01
CA TYR A 214 16.20 -2.98 -11.73
C TYR A 214 16.94 -3.91 -10.77
N LYS A 215 18.14 -3.51 -10.35
CA LYS A 215 19.04 -4.30 -9.51
C LYS A 215 19.03 -3.78 -8.09
N THR A 216 19.03 -4.68 -7.14
CA THR A 216 19.20 -4.38 -5.72
C THR A 216 20.45 -5.08 -5.17
N SER A 217 20.99 -4.56 -4.09
CA SER A 217 22.07 -5.17 -3.31
C SER A 217 21.61 -5.44 -1.88
N ASP A 218 22.31 -6.32 -1.16
CA ASP A 218 22.04 -6.60 0.26
C ASP A 218 22.24 -5.37 1.16
N ARG A 219 22.94 -4.34 0.66
CA ARG A 219 23.20 -3.09 1.39
C ARG A 219 22.15 -2.02 1.15
N ASP A 220 21.24 -2.24 0.20
CA ASP A 220 20.17 -1.29 -0.05
C ASP A 220 19.22 -1.23 1.14
N ARG A 221 18.65 -0.06 1.38
CA ARG A 221 17.61 0.08 2.41
C ARG A 221 16.28 -0.38 1.83
N ALA A 222 15.47 -1.03 2.64
CA ALA A 222 14.09 -1.28 2.29
C ALA A 222 13.33 0.05 2.12
N GLY A 223 12.40 0.10 1.16
CA GLY A 223 11.68 1.34 0.88
C GLY A 223 11.05 1.36 -0.52
N ILE A 224 10.43 2.49 -0.86
CA ILE A 224 9.90 2.75 -2.19
C ILE A 224 10.84 3.70 -2.91
N TYR A 225 11.22 3.32 -4.11
CA TYR A 225 12.13 4.07 -4.98
C TYR A 225 11.43 4.43 -6.27
N SER A 226 11.63 5.65 -6.75
CA SER A 226 11.15 6.13 -8.04
C SER A 226 12.26 6.88 -8.76
N TYR A 227 12.42 6.58 -10.04
CA TYR A 227 13.44 7.16 -10.91
C TYR A 227 12.80 7.65 -12.19
N LYS A 228 12.87 8.94 -12.43
CA LYS A 228 12.42 9.54 -13.68
C LYS A 228 13.58 9.55 -14.68
N ILE A 229 13.46 8.78 -15.76
CA ILE A 229 14.50 8.58 -16.77
C ILE A 229 14.06 9.23 -18.08
N PRO A 230 14.76 10.29 -18.53
CA PRO A 230 14.45 10.95 -19.80
C PRO A 230 14.70 10.03 -21.01
N ILE A 231 13.77 10.02 -21.94
CA ILE A 231 13.91 9.44 -23.28
C ILE A 231 14.39 10.55 -24.20
N LYS A 232 15.45 10.29 -24.96
CA LYS A 232 15.96 11.16 -26.00
C LYS A 232 15.56 10.62 -27.36
N VAL A 233 15.03 11.50 -28.20
CA VAL A 233 14.79 11.24 -29.60
C VAL A 233 15.72 12.13 -30.43
N ASN A 234 16.52 11.52 -31.30
CA ASN A 234 17.51 12.24 -32.10
C ASN A 234 18.40 13.18 -31.27
N ARG A 235 18.85 12.70 -30.07
CA ARG A 235 19.69 13.42 -29.08
C ARG A 235 18.99 14.56 -28.33
N LYS A 236 17.71 14.81 -28.54
CA LYS A 236 16.91 15.80 -27.79
C LYS A 236 16.02 15.10 -26.78
N ASN A 237 15.84 15.72 -25.61
CA ASN A 237 14.86 15.20 -24.65
C ASN A 237 13.45 15.31 -25.27
N ALA A 238 12.75 14.21 -25.27
CA ALA A 238 11.39 14.11 -25.83
C ALA A 238 10.39 13.79 -24.72
N SER A 239 10.62 12.71 -23.98
CA SER A 239 9.68 12.20 -22.97
C SER A 239 10.44 11.68 -21.75
N ALA A 240 9.78 11.00 -20.83
CA ALA A 240 10.42 10.29 -19.74
C ALA A 240 9.56 9.11 -19.30
N ILE A 241 10.22 8.04 -18.83
CA ILE A 241 9.59 6.97 -18.06
C ILE A 241 9.88 7.16 -16.58
N GLU A 242 8.97 6.72 -15.73
CA GLU A 242 9.15 6.63 -14.29
C GLU A 242 9.24 5.14 -13.90
N ILE A 243 10.38 4.73 -13.36
CA ILE A 243 10.60 3.36 -12.87
C ILE A 243 10.39 3.37 -11.37
N LYS A 244 9.40 2.63 -10.88
CA LYS A 244 9.05 2.52 -9.45
C LYS A 244 9.31 1.10 -8.97
N ALA A 245 9.91 0.96 -7.78
CA ALA A 245 10.14 -0.32 -7.14
C ALA A 245 9.95 -0.23 -5.62
N THR A 246 9.44 -1.30 -5.01
CA THR A 246 9.44 -1.48 -3.56
C THR A 246 10.54 -2.48 -3.21
N VAL A 247 11.54 -2.07 -2.45
CA VAL A 247 12.66 -2.93 -2.03
C VAL A 247 12.39 -3.44 -0.62
N ASN A 248 12.48 -4.75 -0.42
CA ASN A 248 12.34 -5.41 0.88
C ASN A 248 13.51 -6.35 1.16
N ASP A 249 13.72 -6.67 2.45
CA ASP A 249 14.64 -7.74 2.85
C ASP A 249 14.22 -9.09 2.25
N ASP A 250 15.21 -9.93 1.98
CA ASP A 250 15.01 -11.32 1.58
C ASP A 250 14.99 -12.22 2.82
N PHE A 251 13.82 -12.69 3.21
CA PHE A 251 13.63 -13.61 4.33
C PHE A 251 13.47 -15.07 3.89
N THR A 252 13.76 -15.42 2.63
CA THR A 252 13.60 -16.78 2.12
C THR A 252 14.53 -17.81 2.80
N HIS A 253 15.63 -17.33 3.38
CA HIS A 253 16.64 -18.16 4.04
C HIS A 253 16.56 -18.16 5.58
N ILE A 254 15.54 -17.54 6.16
CA ILE A 254 15.38 -17.48 7.62
C ILE A 254 15.17 -18.89 8.20
N THR A 255 15.95 -19.22 9.22
CA THR A 255 15.81 -20.50 9.93
C THR A 255 14.59 -20.51 10.86
N THR A 256 14.11 -21.72 11.21
CA THR A 256 13.01 -21.86 12.18
C THR A 256 13.35 -21.20 13.53
N GLN A 257 14.62 -21.22 13.94
CA GLN A 257 15.07 -20.63 15.19
C GLN A 257 15.06 -19.10 15.13
N GLU A 258 15.50 -18.52 14.01
CA GLU A 258 15.43 -17.06 13.78
C GLU A 258 13.98 -16.61 13.66
N PHE A 259 13.14 -17.35 12.93
CA PHE A 259 11.71 -17.07 12.84
C PHE A 259 11.03 -17.07 14.22
N ALA A 260 11.35 -18.04 15.09
CA ALA A 260 10.80 -18.10 16.44
C ALA A 260 11.22 -16.92 17.35
N ARG A 261 12.35 -16.28 17.03
CA ARG A 261 12.90 -15.14 17.78
C ARG A 261 12.79 -13.80 17.04
N LYS A 262 12.05 -13.75 15.92
CA LYS A 262 11.94 -12.55 15.08
C LYS A 262 11.52 -11.30 15.86
N PRO A 263 11.89 -10.10 15.39
CA PRO A 263 11.24 -8.88 15.83
C PRO A 263 9.78 -8.87 15.39
N GLN A 264 8.94 -8.11 16.06
CA GLN A 264 7.54 -7.88 15.67
C GLN A 264 7.23 -6.39 15.76
N ILE A 265 6.92 -5.80 14.62
CA ILE A 265 6.57 -4.38 14.54
C ILE A 265 5.11 -4.15 14.92
N TRP A 266 4.88 -3.21 15.84
CA TRP A 266 3.54 -2.75 16.21
C TRP A 266 3.49 -1.23 16.22
N LEU A 267 2.45 -0.68 15.57
CA LEU A 267 2.15 0.75 15.59
C LEU A 267 1.07 1.01 16.64
N ILE A 268 1.28 2.01 17.51
CA ILE A 268 0.38 2.30 18.61
C ILE A 268 0.08 3.81 18.66
N PRO A 269 -1.10 4.20 18.20
CA PRO A 269 -2.09 3.42 17.45
C PRO A 269 -1.67 3.24 15.97
N PRO A 270 -2.18 2.23 15.25
CA PRO A 270 -1.92 2.02 13.82
C PRO A 270 -2.78 2.92 12.92
N TYR A 271 -3.69 3.68 13.49
CA TYR A 271 -4.57 4.65 12.87
C TYR A 271 -4.60 5.94 13.68
N LEU A 272 -4.39 7.06 12.99
CA LEU A 272 -4.44 8.39 13.56
C LEU A 272 -5.54 9.22 12.89
N ASN A 273 -6.60 9.52 13.65
CA ASN A 273 -7.52 10.56 13.27
C ASN A 273 -6.99 11.90 13.83
N MET A 274 -6.60 12.78 12.93
CA MET A 274 -5.96 14.06 13.26
C MET A 274 -6.99 15.22 13.37
N GLY A 275 -8.29 14.92 13.20
CA GLY A 275 -9.36 15.91 13.26
C GLY A 275 -9.35 16.91 12.11
N THR A 276 -9.81 18.14 12.39
CA THR A 276 -9.88 19.23 11.41
C THR A 276 -8.67 20.15 11.55
N LEU A 277 -7.95 20.36 10.47
CA LEU A 277 -6.73 21.17 10.39
C LEU A 277 -6.98 22.43 9.56
N LYS A 278 -6.48 23.58 9.99
CA LYS A 278 -6.54 24.82 9.21
C LYS A 278 -5.57 24.78 8.05
N LYS A 279 -6.00 25.22 6.86
CA LYS A 279 -5.15 25.37 5.67
C LYS A 279 -3.95 26.31 5.95
N GLY A 280 -2.85 26.07 5.30
CA GLY A 280 -1.68 26.93 5.34
C GLY A 280 -0.74 26.74 6.52
N LYS A 281 -0.89 25.68 7.31
CA LYS A 281 -0.08 25.39 8.51
C LYS A 281 0.61 24.04 8.45
N LYS A 282 1.56 23.85 9.37
CA LYS A 282 2.17 22.55 9.66
C LYS A 282 1.69 22.06 11.02
N TYR A 283 1.32 20.79 11.09
CA TYR A 283 0.88 20.12 12.31
C TYR A 283 1.73 18.90 12.57
N SER A 284 2.08 18.68 13.84
CA SER A 284 2.87 17.52 14.26
C SER A 284 1.99 16.59 15.09
N PHE A 285 2.01 15.31 14.74
CA PHE A 285 1.33 14.23 15.43
C PHE A 285 2.33 13.15 15.80
N LYS A 286 2.01 12.32 16.80
CA LYS A 286 2.91 11.31 17.29
C LYS A 286 2.22 9.95 17.38
N THR A 287 2.95 8.91 17.00
CA THR A 287 2.62 7.53 17.28
C THR A 287 3.86 6.82 17.81
N LYS A 288 3.70 5.57 18.25
CA LYS A 288 4.83 4.74 18.71
C LYS A 288 5.01 3.54 17.82
N ILE A 289 6.25 3.18 17.56
CA ILE A 289 6.65 1.91 16.99
C ILE A 289 7.19 1.08 18.13
N GLU A 290 6.52 -0.01 18.46
CA GLU A 290 6.88 -0.95 19.53
C GLU A 290 7.39 -2.24 18.90
N ASN A 291 8.45 -2.81 19.48
CA ASN A 291 8.91 -4.15 19.14
C ASN A 291 8.34 -5.16 20.15
N ARG A 292 7.38 -5.96 19.73
CA ARG A 292 6.79 -7.05 20.54
C ARG A 292 7.45 -8.40 20.32
N GLY A 293 8.48 -8.45 19.48
CA GLY A 293 9.28 -9.64 19.24
C GLY A 293 10.41 -9.80 20.24
N SER A 294 11.22 -10.83 20.03
CA SER A 294 12.32 -11.22 20.92
C SER A 294 13.70 -10.76 20.44
N SER A 295 13.84 -10.40 19.16
CA SER A 295 15.06 -9.85 18.57
C SER A 295 14.93 -8.34 18.32
N PRO A 296 16.03 -7.60 18.19
CA PRO A 296 15.99 -6.18 17.85
C PRO A 296 15.27 -5.91 16.54
N LEU A 297 14.32 -4.98 16.56
CA LEU A 297 13.65 -4.45 15.38
C LEU A 297 14.48 -3.31 14.81
N THR A 298 14.90 -3.44 13.56
CA THR A 298 15.54 -2.36 12.80
C THR A 298 14.47 -1.69 11.92
N ILE A 299 14.25 -0.39 12.13
CA ILE A 299 13.42 0.44 11.25
C ILE A 299 14.31 0.98 10.15
N GLU A 300 14.10 0.51 8.94
CA GLU A 300 14.94 0.87 7.81
C GLU A 300 14.50 2.17 7.15
N ASN A 301 13.19 2.31 6.96
CA ASN A 301 12.63 3.47 6.26
C ASN A 301 11.19 3.74 6.68
N ILE A 302 10.76 4.99 6.52
CA ILE A 302 9.36 5.39 6.65
C ILE A 302 9.05 6.33 5.50
N VAL A 303 8.01 6.02 4.74
CA VAL A 303 7.61 6.79 3.57
C VAL A 303 6.09 7.01 3.55
N ALA A 304 5.66 8.08 2.93
CA ALA A 304 4.27 8.38 2.61
C ALA A 304 4.15 8.50 1.07
N PRO A 305 3.99 7.37 0.35
CA PRO A 305 4.25 7.31 -1.09
C PRO A 305 3.30 8.17 -1.92
N GLU A 306 2.08 8.39 -1.46
CA GLU A 306 1.04 9.15 -2.17
C GLU A 306 0.69 10.47 -1.45
N ALA A 307 1.50 10.86 -0.45
CA ALA A 307 1.23 12.01 0.40
C ALA A 307 2.47 12.92 0.53
N PRO A 308 2.84 13.68 -0.51
CA PRO A 308 4.03 14.56 -0.48
C PRO A 308 3.93 15.68 0.56
N PHE A 309 2.74 15.90 1.10
CA PHE A 309 2.48 16.83 2.19
C PHE A 309 2.80 16.26 3.58
N ILE A 310 3.21 14.98 3.67
CA ILE A 310 3.64 14.32 4.90
C ILE A 310 5.16 14.25 4.95
N SER A 311 5.71 14.55 6.10
CA SER A 311 7.11 14.35 6.43
C SER A 311 7.26 13.77 7.83
N PHE A 312 8.43 13.25 8.15
CA PHE A 312 8.69 12.59 9.42
C PHE A 312 9.77 13.33 10.20
N GLY A 313 9.61 13.38 11.52
CA GLY A 313 10.63 13.86 12.44
C GLY A 313 11.87 12.97 12.43
N LYS A 314 12.98 13.50 12.94
CA LYS A 314 14.22 12.73 13.03
C LYS A 314 14.08 11.59 14.06
N PHE A 315 14.35 10.37 13.61
CA PHE A 315 14.49 9.24 14.52
C PHE A 315 15.71 9.39 15.43
N LYS A 316 15.52 9.24 16.73
CA LYS A 316 16.64 9.24 17.69
C LYS A 316 17.47 7.95 17.60
N LYS A 317 16.82 6.82 17.35
CA LYS A 317 17.45 5.51 17.08
C LYS A 317 16.54 4.71 16.14
N ASN A 318 17.13 3.98 15.22
CA ASN A 318 16.41 3.12 14.28
C ASN A 318 16.37 1.64 14.72
N ILE A 319 16.99 1.29 15.85
CA ILE A 319 16.96 -0.05 16.45
C ILE A 319 16.13 0.02 17.74
N VAL A 320 15.10 -0.82 17.81
CA VAL A 320 14.18 -0.94 18.93
C VAL A 320 14.35 -2.33 19.53
N ASN A 321 14.91 -2.42 20.75
CA ASN A 321 15.11 -3.72 21.39
C ASN A 321 13.78 -4.38 21.76
N ALA A 322 13.81 -5.66 22.10
CA ALA A 322 12.64 -6.41 22.54
C ALA A 322 11.91 -5.67 23.67
N SER A 323 10.58 -5.55 23.54
CA SER A 323 9.70 -4.85 24.50
C SER A 323 9.96 -3.33 24.67
N GLU A 324 10.79 -2.73 23.81
CA GLU A 324 10.98 -1.27 23.75
C GLU A 324 10.06 -0.64 22.69
N SER A 325 9.95 0.68 22.75
CA SER A 325 9.27 1.49 21.72
C SER A 325 10.08 2.75 21.40
N VAL A 326 9.83 3.28 20.20
CA VAL A 326 10.33 4.57 19.73
C VAL A 326 9.16 5.43 19.25
N GLU A 327 9.23 6.72 19.55
CA GLU A 327 8.24 7.68 19.08
C GLU A 327 8.50 8.05 17.61
N LEU A 328 7.45 8.02 16.79
CA LEU A 328 7.41 8.51 15.42
C LEU A 328 6.63 9.82 15.39
N GLU A 329 7.29 10.89 14.97
CA GLU A 329 6.67 12.18 14.70
C GLU A 329 6.29 12.27 13.22
N ILE A 330 5.03 12.64 12.95
CA ILE A 330 4.45 12.82 11.62
C ILE A 330 4.06 14.28 11.47
N VAL A 331 4.58 14.93 10.45
CA VAL A 331 4.29 16.34 10.17
C VAL A 331 3.44 16.43 8.91
N VAL A 332 2.25 17.01 9.05
CA VAL A 332 1.32 17.30 7.94
C VAL A 332 1.45 18.77 7.55
N ASN A 333 1.80 19.04 6.29
CA ASN A 333 1.87 20.37 5.72
C ASN A 333 0.61 20.71 4.91
N THR A 334 -0.34 21.41 5.50
CA THR A 334 -1.61 21.75 4.87
C THR A 334 -1.52 22.90 3.85
N GLN A 335 -0.35 23.51 3.63
CA GLN A 335 -0.14 24.51 2.56
C GLN A 335 -0.30 23.89 1.17
N LEU A 336 -0.04 22.60 1.03
CA LEU A 336 -0.09 21.85 -0.22
C LEU A 336 -1.47 21.24 -0.51
N LEU A 337 -2.47 21.50 0.36
CA LEU A 337 -3.75 20.82 0.34
C LEU A 337 -4.91 21.81 0.09
N ASP A 338 -5.94 21.33 -0.59
CA ASP A 338 -7.21 22.01 -0.66
C ASP A 338 -8.10 21.67 0.53
N THR A 339 -9.22 22.38 0.69
CA THR A 339 -10.23 22.06 1.72
C THR A 339 -10.90 20.72 1.38
N GLY A 340 -11.10 19.86 2.37
CA GLY A 340 -11.70 18.55 2.16
C GLY A 340 -11.25 17.50 3.17
N LYS A 341 -11.72 16.28 2.99
CA LYS A 341 -11.32 15.11 3.78
C LYS A 341 -10.15 14.41 3.11
N TYR A 342 -9.20 13.96 3.91
CA TYR A 342 -8.01 13.24 3.49
C TYR A 342 -7.88 11.94 4.26
N GLU A 343 -7.74 10.86 3.52
CA GLU A 343 -7.38 9.54 4.01
C GLU A 343 -6.11 9.11 3.28
N THR A 344 -5.06 8.75 4.02
CA THR A 344 -3.78 8.35 3.46
C THR A 344 -3.07 7.39 4.39
N TYR A 345 -1.89 6.94 4.02
CA TYR A 345 -1.09 6.02 4.83
C TYR A 345 0.40 6.30 4.72
N CYS A 346 1.12 5.89 5.75
CA CYS A 346 2.58 5.81 5.75
C CYS A 346 2.99 4.34 5.82
N LYS A 347 4.08 3.98 5.16
CA LYS A 347 4.68 2.65 5.23
C LYS A 347 5.94 2.68 6.09
N VAL A 348 5.98 1.81 7.08
CA VAL A 348 7.15 1.59 7.93
C VAL A 348 7.81 0.30 7.49
N PHE A 349 9.06 0.39 7.03
CA PHE A 349 9.88 -0.74 6.60
C PHE A 349 10.79 -1.19 7.73
N GLY A 350 10.82 -2.48 7.99
CA GLY A 350 11.66 -3.05 9.03
C GLY A 350 11.97 -4.53 8.81
N ASN A 351 12.85 -5.07 9.65
CA ASN A 351 13.31 -6.46 9.59
C ASN A 351 12.36 -7.48 10.22
N ASP A 352 11.08 -7.17 10.35
CA ASP A 352 10.05 -8.15 10.74
C ASP A 352 9.70 -9.02 9.52
N CYS A 353 10.10 -10.30 9.56
CA CYS A 353 9.91 -11.21 8.42
C CYS A 353 8.44 -11.57 8.12
N GLU A 354 7.52 -11.38 9.07
CA GLU A 354 6.09 -11.56 8.82
C GLU A 354 5.43 -10.28 8.30
N SER A 355 5.95 -9.12 8.71
CA SER A 355 5.43 -7.81 8.33
C SER A 355 6.55 -6.84 8.00
N PRO A 356 7.33 -7.12 6.92
CA PRO A 356 8.46 -6.27 6.52
C PRO A 356 8.04 -4.85 6.15
N VAL A 357 6.76 -4.67 5.85
CA VAL A 357 6.11 -3.37 5.63
C VAL A 357 4.85 -3.29 6.44
N THR A 358 4.76 -2.29 7.33
CA THR A 358 3.58 -2.05 8.17
C THR A 358 2.99 -0.70 7.86
N ASP A 359 1.67 -0.65 7.66
CA ASP A 359 0.96 0.57 7.28
C ASP A 359 0.43 1.32 8.53
N LEU A 360 0.66 2.63 8.57
CA LEU A 360 0.07 3.57 9.50
C LEU A 360 -0.96 4.41 8.76
N TYR A 361 -2.22 4.30 9.16
CA TYR A 361 -3.33 5.02 8.52
C TYR A 361 -3.55 6.38 9.16
N LEU A 362 -3.79 7.38 8.30
CA LEU A 362 -3.97 8.78 8.68
C LEU A 362 -5.26 9.31 8.08
N GLU A 363 -6.09 9.94 8.91
CA GLU A 363 -7.32 10.61 8.50
C GLU A 363 -7.36 12.02 9.09
N PHE A 364 -7.76 13.01 8.29
CA PHE A 364 -7.98 14.38 8.74
C PHE A 364 -8.85 15.14 7.73
N ALA A 365 -9.35 16.29 8.14
CA ALA A 365 -10.00 17.25 7.25
C ALA A 365 -9.19 18.56 7.21
N VAL A 366 -9.25 19.30 6.10
CA VAL A 366 -8.66 20.63 5.94
C VAL A 366 -9.78 21.66 5.72
N GLU A 367 -9.79 22.74 6.50
CA GLU A 367 -10.69 23.88 6.42
C GLU A 367 -9.96 25.22 6.22
#